data_97a9b03b3ae722cc91fae19700568200
#
_entry.id   97a9b03b3ae722cc91fae19700568200
#
_cell.length_a   1.000
_cell.length_b   1.000
_cell.length_c   1.000
_cell.angle_alpha   90.00
_cell.angle_beta   90.00
_cell.angle_gamma   90.00
#
_symmetry.space_group_name_H-M   'P 1'
#
loop_
_entity.id
_entity.type
_entity.pdbx_description
1 polymer ?
#
loop_
_entity_poly.entity_id
_entity_poly.type
_entity_poly.pdbx_seq_one_letter_code
_entity_poly.pdbx_strand_id
1 'polypeptide(L)'
;NDGGLYGLPTNGYKRRDMQKRKEIIEEAQPNAVISVHQNNFLSDRSRRGGQVFFKPNDAAGEALAAGIQARLNGLSGQELSPLRGDYFMLNCTEYPSVIVECGFLSNAEDEKLLLTEEYRKEVALAIFRGVLAFFA
;
A
#
# COMPACT_ATOMS: atom_id res chain seq x y z
N ASN A 1 2.14 2.46 13.49
CA ASN A 1 1.98 1.46 14.52
C ASN A 1 3.21 1.36 15.39
N ASP A 2 3.13 1.88 16.54
CA ASP A 2 4.22 1.81 17.49
C ASP A 2 3.88 0.81 18.61
N GLY A 3 4.80 0.63 19.55
CA GLY A 3 4.62 -0.32 20.60
C GLY A 3 3.68 0.10 21.72
N GLY A 4 3.02 1.25 21.58
CA GLY A 4 2.18 1.79 22.65
C GLY A 4 0.73 1.32 22.66
N LEU A 5 0.24 0.80 21.52
CA LEU A 5 -1.19 0.54 21.36
C LEU A 5 -1.76 -0.45 22.38
N TYR A 6 -1.07 -1.53 22.66
CA TYR A 6 -1.53 -2.54 23.62
C TYR A 6 -0.72 -2.56 24.90
N GLY A 7 0.18 -1.59 25.10
CA GLY A 7 1.01 -1.54 26.30
C GLY A 7 2.03 -2.67 26.40
N LEU A 8 2.43 -3.26 25.27
CA LEU A 8 3.34 -4.40 25.24
C LEU A 8 4.72 -3.99 24.69
N PRO A 9 5.77 -4.81 24.92
CA PRO A 9 7.05 -4.58 24.28
C PRO A 9 6.91 -4.53 22.76
N THR A 10 7.74 -3.73 22.09
CA THR A 10 7.59 -3.41 20.67
C THR A 10 7.40 -4.63 19.77
N ASN A 11 8.23 -5.67 19.91
CA ASN A 11 8.12 -6.83 19.03
C ASN A 11 6.85 -7.65 19.30
N GLY A 12 6.48 -7.85 20.56
CA GLY A 12 5.24 -8.53 20.91
C GLY A 12 4.02 -7.74 20.51
N TYR A 13 4.09 -6.43 20.67
CA TYR A 13 3.06 -5.50 20.28
C TYR A 13 2.82 -5.55 18.76
N LYS A 14 3.90 -5.52 17.97
CA LYS A 14 3.78 -5.51 16.51
C LYS A 14 3.15 -6.80 16.00
N ARG A 15 3.54 -7.94 16.55
CA ARG A 15 2.94 -9.22 16.18
C ARG A 15 1.45 -9.25 16.49
N ARG A 16 1.07 -8.75 17.66
CA ARG A 16 -0.33 -8.72 18.08
C ARG A 16 -1.15 -7.78 17.20
N ASP A 17 -0.57 -6.64 16.83
CA ASP A 17 -1.23 -5.68 15.95
C ASP A 17 -1.50 -6.32 14.58
N MET A 18 -0.52 -7.01 14.01
CA MET A 18 -0.68 -7.67 12.72
C MET A 18 -1.71 -8.80 12.79
N GLN A 19 -1.70 -9.58 13.88
CA GLN A 19 -2.67 -10.65 14.06
C GLN A 19 -4.09 -10.07 14.17
N LYS A 20 -4.24 -8.95 14.85
CA LYS A 20 -5.54 -8.29 14.97
C LYS A 20 -6.05 -7.78 13.62
N ARG A 21 -5.16 -7.26 12.79
CA ARG A 21 -5.53 -6.84 11.43
C ARG A 21 -6.04 -8.00 10.60
N LYS A 22 -5.35 -9.15 10.70
CA LYS A 22 -5.78 -10.38 10.02
C LYS A 22 -7.19 -10.77 10.45
N GLU A 23 -7.46 -10.75 11.75
CA GLU A 23 -8.77 -11.11 12.29
C GLU A 23 -9.87 -10.20 11.76
N ILE A 24 -9.59 -8.90 11.70
CA ILE A 24 -10.55 -7.92 11.17
C ILE A 24 -10.86 -8.22 9.70
N ILE A 25 -9.84 -8.53 8.91
CA ILE A 25 -10.01 -8.85 7.50
C ILE A 25 -10.84 -10.12 7.33
N GLU A 26 -10.51 -11.17 8.07
CA GLU A 26 -11.22 -12.45 7.97
C GLU A 26 -12.66 -12.33 8.40
N GLU A 27 -12.93 -11.54 9.43
CA GLU A 27 -14.30 -11.30 9.88
C GLU A 27 -15.10 -10.49 8.84
N ALA A 28 -14.47 -9.52 8.20
CA ALA A 28 -15.13 -8.66 7.22
C ALA A 28 -15.45 -9.40 5.92
N GLN A 29 -14.72 -10.45 5.57
CA GLN A 29 -14.86 -11.19 4.32
C GLN A 29 -14.91 -10.25 3.12
N PRO A 30 -13.87 -9.44 2.91
CA PRO A 30 -13.88 -8.40 1.88
C PRO A 30 -13.68 -8.99 0.48
N ASN A 31 -13.95 -8.18 -0.53
CA ASN A 31 -13.66 -8.54 -1.92
C ASN A 31 -12.22 -8.21 -2.29
N ALA A 32 -11.57 -7.33 -1.54
CA ALA A 32 -10.16 -6.98 -1.72
C ALA A 32 -9.65 -6.32 -0.45
N VAL A 33 -8.33 -6.35 -0.28
CA VAL A 33 -7.63 -5.71 0.85
C VAL A 33 -6.63 -4.71 0.29
N ILE A 34 -6.72 -3.47 0.70
CA ILE A 34 -5.78 -2.42 0.30
C ILE A 34 -5.14 -1.83 1.55
N SER A 35 -3.81 -2.00 1.67
CA SER A 35 -3.03 -1.37 2.73
C SER A 35 -2.34 -0.14 2.16
N VAL A 36 -2.50 0.99 2.84
CA VAL A 36 -1.95 2.26 2.35
C VAL A 36 -0.82 2.70 3.28
N HIS A 37 0.33 2.97 2.68
CA HIS A 37 1.55 3.30 3.42
C HIS A 37 2.32 4.43 2.73
N GLN A 38 3.35 4.91 3.42
CA GLN A 38 4.38 5.75 2.84
C GLN A 38 5.66 4.94 2.77
N ASN A 39 6.43 5.10 1.69
CA ASN A 39 7.67 4.39 1.53
C ASN A 39 8.84 5.23 2.05
N ASN A 40 9.95 4.56 2.35
CA ASN A 40 11.17 5.24 2.78
C ASN A 40 12.36 4.39 2.36
N PHE A 41 13.17 4.90 1.44
CA PHE A 41 14.30 4.14 0.91
C PHE A 41 15.56 5.02 0.94
N LEU A 42 16.26 4.97 2.06
CA LEU A 42 17.40 5.86 2.32
C LEU A 42 18.62 5.52 1.46
N SER A 43 18.71 4.29 0.94
CA SER A 43 19.81 3.87 0.09
C SER A 43 19.83 4.58 -1.26
N ASP A 44 18.67 5.04 -1.72
CA ASP A 44 18.57 5.78 -2.97
C ASP A 44 17.44 6.79 -2.87
N ARG A 45 17.80 8.02 -2.52
CA ARG A 45 16.81 9.08 -2.32
C ARG A 45 16.26 9.65 -3.62
N SER A 46 16.74 9.19 -4.76
CA SER A 46 16.20 9.60 -6.06
C SER A 46 14.91 8.84 -6.41
N ARG A 47 14.63 7.74 -5.73
CA ARG A 47 13.42 6.96 -6.00
C ARG A 47 12.19 7.73 -5.54
N ARG A 48 11.20 7.80 -6.43
CA ARG A 48 9.97 8.55 -6.18
C ARG A 48 8.79 7.97 -6.95
N GLY A 49 7.60 8.42 -6.57
CA GLY A 49 6.34 7.99 -7.17
C GLY A 49 5.66 6.91 -6.35
N GLY A 50 4.35 6.77 -6.53
CA GLY A 50 3.59 5.72 -5.87
C GLY A 50 3.97 4.35 -6.39
N GLN A 51 4.04 3.36 -5.50
CA GLN A 51 4.45 2.00 -5.84
C GLN A 51 3.46 1.01 -5.23
N VAL A 52 2.99 0.04 -6.01
CA VAL A 52 2.05 -0.97 -5.55
C VAL A 52 2.72 -2.33 -5.49
N PHE A 53 2.46 -3.08 -4.42
CA PHE A 53 2.95 -4.44 -4.23
C PHE A 53 1.77 -5.42 -4.18
N PHE A 54 2.00 -6.62 -4.71
CA PHE A 54 1.04 -7.73 -4.64
C PHE A 54 1.80 -9.01 -4.29
N LYS A 55 1.10 -10.04 -3.80
CA LYS A 55 1.78 -11.29 -3.45
C LYS A 55 1.90 -12.20 -4.67
N PRO A 56 2.95 -13.02 -4.75
CA PRO A 56 3.10 -14.01 -5.84
C PRO A 56 1.89 -14.94 -5.89
N ASN A 57 1.51 -15.36 -7.10
CA ASN A 57 0.41 -16.29 -7.35
C ASN A 57 -0.97 -15.76 -6.95
N ASP A 58 -1.12 -14.45 -6.89
CA ASP A 58 -2.39 -13.79 -6.66
C ASP A 58 -2.75 -13.01 -7.94
N ALA A 59 -3.38 -13.69 -8.90
CA ALA A 59 -3.70 -13.08 -10.18
C ALA A 59 -4.66 -11.90 -10.04
N ALA A 60 -5.63 -12.00 -9.14
CA ALA A 60 -6.57 -10.91 -8.89
C ALA A 60 -5.87 -9.72 -8.23
N GLY A 61 -4.99 -9.99 -7.25
CA GLY A 61 -4.20 -8.95 -6.62
C GLY A 61 -3.27 -8.26 -7.61
N GLU A 62 -2.67 -9.02 -8.52
CA GLU A 62 -1.82 -8.45 -9.56
C GLU A 62 -2.62 -7.53 -10.48
N ALA A 63 -3.81 -7.92 -10.89
CA ALA A 63 -4.67 -7.09 -11.74
C ALA A 63 -5.09 -5.80 -11.03
N LEU A 64 -5.46 -5.92 -9.76
CA LEU A 64 -5.80 -4.75 -8.95
C LEU A 64 -4.58 -3.82 -8.82
N ALA A 65 -3.41 -4.38 -8.56
CA ALA A 65 -2.17 -3.61 -8.44
C ALA A 65 -1.85 -2.87 -9.75
N ALA A 66 -2.01 -3.53 -10.89
CA ALA A 66 -1.72 -2.92 -12.19
C ALA A 66 -2.62 -1.70 -12.44
N GLY A 67 -3.90 -1.81 -12.12
CA GLY A 67 -4.86 -0.71 -12.32
C GLY A 67 -4.54 0.48 -11.43
N ILE A 68 -4.19 0.25 -10.18
CA ILE A 68 -3.82 1.32 -9.26
C ILE A 68 -2.48 1.93 -9.68
N GLN A 69 -1.50 1.09 -10.02
CA GLN A 69 -0.17 1.55 -10.42
C GLN A 69 -0.22 2.49 -11.62
N ALA A 70 -1.02 2.13 -12.64
CA ALA A 70 -1.15 2.97 -13.82
C ALA A 70 -1.62 4.39 -13.46
N ARG A 71 -2.56 4.49 -12.53
CA ARG A 71 -3.11 5.78 -12.13
C ARG A 71 -2.14 6.58 -11.27
N LEU A 72 -1.39 5.90 -10.41
CA LEU A 72 -0.35 6.57 -9.63
C LEU A 72 0.76 7.10 -10.53
N ASN A 73 1.12 6.34 -11.57
CA ASN A 73 2.11 6.78 -12.55
C ASN A 73 1.66 8.06 -13.26
N GLY A 74 0.36 8.18 -13.53
CA GLY A 74 -0.19 9.38 -14.12
C GLY A 74 -0.01 10.63 -13.26
N LEU A 75 -0.01 10.46 -11.92
CA LEU A 75 0.21 11.57 -11.01
C LEU A 75 1.69 11.95 -10.89
N SER A 76 2.55 10.96 -10.77
CA SER A 76 3.97 11.19 -10.48
C SER A 76 4.81 11.45 -11.72
N GLY A 77 4.33 11.04 -12.90
CA GLY A 77 5.11 11.06 -14.12
C GLY A 77 6.14 9.94 -14.19
N GLN A 78 6.13 9.01 -13.24
CA GLN A 78 7.02 7.85 -13.24
C GLN A 78 6.36 6.70 -13.98
N GLU A 79 7.17 5.78 -14.50
CA GLU A 79 6.68 4.60 -15.19
C GLU A 79 7.08 3.35 -14.39
N LEU A 80 6.48 3.20 -13.21
CA LEU A 80 6.76 2.07 -12.34
C LEU A 80 5.80 0.92 -12.66
N SER A 81 6.29 -0.30 -12.46
CA SER A 81 5.45 -1.51 -12.56
C SER A 81 5.12 -2.01 -11.17
N PRO A 82 3.97 -2.67 -10.99
CA PRO A 82 3.68 -3.31 -9.70
C PRO A 82 4.77 -4.34 -9.41
N LEU A 83 5.10 -4.50 -8.13
CA LEU A 83 6.14 -5.42 -7.70
C LEU A 83 5.56 -6.52 -6.81
N ARG A 84 6.15 -7.70 -6.89
CA ARG A 84 5.83 -8.77 -5.96
C ARG A 84 6.46 -8.46 -4.62
N GLY A 85 5.72 -8.74 -3.55
CA GLY A 85 6.20 -8.52 -2.20
C GLY A 85 5.89 -9.67 -1.29
N ASP A 86 6.74 -9.86 -0.28
CA ASP A 86 6.55 -10.88 0.74
C ASP A 86 6.31 -10.16 2.06
N TYR A 87 5.08 -9.72 2.25
CA TYR A 87 4.68 -8.95 3.42
C TYR A 87 3.50 -9.62 4.11
N PHE A 88 3.45 -9.50 5.44
CA PHE A 88 2.39 -10.11 6.22
C PHE A 88 1.01 -9.70 5.70
N MET A 89 0.80 -8.42 5.44
CA MET A 89 -0.51 -7.93 4.99
C MET A 89 -0.92 -8.44 3.62
N LEU A 90 0.03 -8.91 2.82
CA LEU A 90 -0.28 -9.55 1.53
C LEU A 90 -0.57 -11.03 1.70
N ASN A 91 0.09 -11.68 2.66
CA ASN A 91 0.08 -13.14 2.78
C ASN A 91 -0.92 -13.67 3.81
N CYS A 92 -1.43 -12.83 4.69
CA CYS A 92 -2.19 -13.31 5.85
C CYS A 92 -3.59 -13.83 5.53
N THR A 93 -4.14 -13.50 4.37
CA THR A 93 -5.46 -13.98 3.96
C THR A 93 -5.46 -14.38 2.50
N GLU A 94 -6.55 -15.04 2.07
CA GLU A 94 -6.72 -15.50 0.69
C GLU A 94 -7.34 -14.44 -0.22
N TYR A 95 -7.78 -13.33 0.32
CA TYR A 95 -8.42 -12.28 -0.48
C TYR A 95 -7.40 -11.58 -1.38
N PRO A 96 -7.84 -11.06 -2.57
CA PRO A 96 -6.94 -10.23 -3.38
C PRO A 96 -6.40 -9.08 -2.54
N SER A 97 -5.08 -8.92 -2.51
CA SER A 97 -4.44 -7.99 -1.58
C SER A 97 -3.34 -7.18 -2.26
N VAL A 98 -3.30 -5.89 -1.96
CA VAL A 98 -2.24 -5.01 -2.43
C VAL A 98 -1.77 -4.11 -1.29
N ILE A 99 -0.50 -3.68 -1.39
CA ILE A 99 0.04 -2.61 -0.56
C ILE A 99 0.32 -1.45 -1.50
N VAL A 100 -0.23 -0.28 -1.18
CA VAL A 100 -0.02 0.94 -1.96
C VAL A 100 0.90 1.86 -1.15
N GLU A 101 2.11 2.05 -1.67
CA GLU A 101 3.04 3.04 -1.13
C GLU A 101 2.81 4.34 -1.88
N CYS A 102 2.28 5.34 -1.20
CA CYS A 102 1.83 6.58 -1.85
C CYS A 102 2.96 7.43 -2.40
N GLY A 103 4.17 7.25 -1.92
CA GLY A 103 5.37 7.93 -2.35
C GLY A 103 6.50 7.63 -1.39
N PHE A 104 7.68 8.18 -1.69
CA PHE A 104 8.88 7.94 -0.90
C PHE A 104 9.16 9.16 -0.03
N LEU A 105 9.02 9.02 1.30
CA LEU A 105 9.35 10.09 2.23
C LEU A 105 10.84 10.45 2.18
N SER A 106 11.67 9.51 1.71
CA SER A 106 13.11 9.74 1.51
C SER A 106 13.43 10.61 0.31
N ASN A 107 12.46 10.87 -0.55
CA ASN A 107 12.63 11.73 -1.72
C ASN A 107 12.03 13.10 -1.42
N ALA A 108 12.80 14.16 -1.65
CA ALA A 108 12.38 15.52 -1.29
C ALA A 108 11.15 15.98 -2.05
N GLU A 109 11.01 15.59 -3.31
CA GLU A 109 9.87 15.99 -4.12
C GLU A 109 8.60 15.27 -3.66
N ASP A 110 8.68 13.96 -3.42
CA ASP A 110 7.54 13.19 -2.91
C ASP A 110 7.12 13.68 -1.53
N GLU A 111 8.08 13.92 -0.65
CA GLU A 111 7.77 14.44 0.69
C GLU A 111 7.01 15.75 0.59
N LYS A 112 7.49 16.67 -0.25
CA LYS A 112 6.87 17.97 -0.43
C LYS A 112 5.42 17.83 -0.93
N LEU A 113 5.20 16.96 -1.92
CA LEU A 113 3.86 16.73 -2.45
C LEU A 113 2.94 16.10 -1.41
N LEU A 114 3.42 15.10 -0.69
CA LEU A 114 2.61 14.38 0.30
C LEU A 114 2.25 15.24 1.51
N LEU A 115 2.98 16.34 1.74
CA LEU A 115 2.61 17.31 2.77
C LEU A 115 1.43 18.20 2.35
N THR A 116 1.05 18.18 1.08
CA THR A 116 -0.10 18.95 0.62
C THR A 116 -1.37 18.11 0.67
N GLU A 117 -2.47 18.73 1.12
CA GLU A 117 -3.77 18.06 1.16
C GLU A 117 -4.24 17.73 -0.26
N GLU A 118 -4.00 18.63 -1.20
CA GLU A 118 -4.42 18.44 -2.58
C GLU A 118 -3.82 17.18 -3.20
N TYR A 119 -2.51 16.98 -3.04
CA TYR A 119 -1.86 15.80 -3.61
C TYR A 119 -2.34 14.50 -2.93
N ARG A 120 -2.53 14.54 -1.62
CA ARG A 120 -3.06 13.37 -0.90
C ARG A 120 -4.44 12.99 -1.41
N LYS A 121 -5.29 13.97 -1.72
CA LYS A 121 -6.61 13.71 -2.30
C LYS A 121 -6.49 13.11 -3.70
N GLU A 122 -5.56 13.58 -4.51
CA GLU A 122 -5.32 13.03 -5.84
C GLU A 122 -4.85 11.58 -5.77
N VAL A 123 -3.96 11.26 -4.83
CA VAL A 123 -3.51 9.89 -4.60
C VAL A 123 -4.68 9.01 -4.18
N ALA A 124 -5.48 9.46 -3.22
CA ALA A 124 -6.65 8.71 -2.77
C ALA A 124 -7.63 8.45 -3.91
N LEU A 125 -7.85 9.44 -4.77
CA LEU A 125 -8.74 9.31 -5.91
C LEU A 125 -8.18 8.32 -6.95
N ALA A 126 -6.86 8.34 -7.16
CA ALA A 126 -6.21 7.38 -8.06
C ALA A 126 -6.40 5.94 -7.58
N ILE A 127 -6.22 5.72 -6.28
CA ILE A 127 -6.45 4.41 -5.67
C ILE A 127 -7.91 4.00 -5.85
N PHE A 128 -8.83 4.89 -5.53
CA PHE A 128 -10.27 4.63 -5.66
C PHE A 128 -10.65 4.25 -7.09
N ARG A 129 -10.17 4.99 -8.07
CA ARG A 129 -10.45 4.70 -9.48
C ARG A 129 -9.87 3.36 -9.92
N GLY A 130 -8.69 3.00 -9.42
CA GLY A 130 -8.11 1.70 -9.68
C GLY A 130 -8.95 0.57 -9.12
N VAL A 131 -9.49 0.75 -7.93
CA VAL A 131 -10.38 -0.23 -7.29
C VAL A 131 -11.69 -0.35 -8.07
N LEU A 132 -12.29 0.78 -8.45
CA LEU A 132 -13.53 0.76 -9.24
C LEU A 132 -13.32 0.02 -10.56
N ALA A 133 -12.23 0.28 -11.25
CA ALA A 133 -11.95 -0.38 -12.53
C ALA A 133 -11.80 -1.89 -12.35
N PHE A 134 -11.25 -2.32 -11.23
CA PHE A 134 -11.07 -3.74 -10.94
C PHE A 134 -12.43 -4.44 -10.77
N PHE A 135 -13.39 -3.77 -10.15
CA PHE A 135 -14.71 -4.35 -9.90
C PHE A 135 -15.75 -4.06 -10.99
N ALA A 136 -15.35 -3.31 -12.01
CA ALA A 136 -16.27 -2.96 -13.09
C ALA A 136 -16.58 -4.15 -14.01
#